data_d09ee1b9e1c50c63b62dde2415c24973
#
_entry.id   d09ee1b9e1c50c63b62dde2415c24973
#
_cell.length_a   1.000
_cell.length_b   1.000
_cell.length_c   1.000
_cell.angle_alpha   90.00
_cell.angle_beta   90.00
_cell.angle_gamma   90.00
#
_symmetry.space_group_name_H-M   'P 1'
#
loop_
_entity.id
_entity.type
_entity.pdbx_description
1 polymer ?
#
loop_
_entity_poly.entity_id
_entity_poly.type
_entity_poly.pdbx_seq_one_letter_code
_entity_poly.pdbx_strand_id
1 'polypeptide(L)'
;MFKSCQNNVLTIFFMKFLINFFLFWFIFLSLSFAEEIRVFEFSENELSKLEIRKVRGAKNKTIYTIGSNENGNFLKAIAENSASGLGKEVKIDLNKTPFINITWKIERDLVGIKENTKKGHDFAARVFVVKKTGTTPLSNRAINYVFSSNNKIGFSSPSPYTKKSIDKVLATT
;
A
#
# COMPACT_ATOMS: atom_id res chain seq x y z
N MET A 1 -20.71 -17.96 -69.61
CA MET A 1 -19.39 -17.98 -68.96
C MET A 1 -19.12 -16.66 -68.23
N PHE A 2 -20.08 -16.17 -67.36
CA PHE A 2 -19.97 -14.87 -66.68
C PHE A 2 -20.36 -14.92 -65.18
N LYS A 3 -20.54 -16.08 -64.56
CA LYS A 3 -20.92 -16.19 -63.13
C LYS A 3 -19.74 -16.36 -62.12
N SER A 4 -18.53 -16.58 -62.65
CA SER A 4 -17.39 -16.85 -61.75
C SER A 4 -16.65 -15.59 -61.24
N CYS A 5 -16.79 -14.45 -61.88
CA CYS A 5 -16.03 -13.25 -61.53
C CYS A 5 -16.67 -12.40 -60.41
N GLN A 6 -17.99 -12.45 -60.26
CA GLN A 6 -18.68 -11.66 -59.21
C GLN A 6 -18.48 -12.16 -57.79
N ASN A 7 -18.36 -13.49 -57.61
CA ASN A 7 -18.19 -14.07 -56.28
C ASN A 7 -16.82 -13.74 -55.63
N ASN A 8 -15.77 -13.61 -56.44
CA ASN A 8 -14.43 -13.31 -55.95
C ASN A 8 -14.30 -11.84 -55.47
N VAL A 9 -14.95 -10.91 -56.11
CA VAL A 9 -14.91 -9.49 -55.74
C VAL A 9 -15.65 -9.27 -54.42
N LEU A 10 -16.79 -9.90 -54.21
CA LEU A 10 -17.58 -9.80 -52.99
C LEU A 10 -16.83 -10.43 -51.79
N THR A 11 -16.17 -11.56 -51.98
CA THR A 11 -15.37 -12.25 -50.94
C THR A 11 -14.17 -11.42 -50.53
N ILE A 12 -13.46 -10.77 -51.46
CA ILE A 12 -12.34 -9.88 -51.18
C ILE A 12 -12.77 -8.62 -50.43
N PHE A 13 -13.95 -8.05 -50.78
CA PHE A 13 -14.49 -6.89 -50.08
C PHE A 13 -14.91 -7.22 -48.67
N PHE A 14 -15.54 -8.36 -48.43
CA PHE A 14 -15.96 -8.84 -47.11
C PHE A 14 -14.74 -9.16 -46.23
N MET A 15 -13.69 -9.76 -46.80
CA MET A 15 -12.47 -10.06 -46.08
C MET A 15 -11.69 -8.79 -45.67
N LYS A 16 -11.63 -7.78 -46.54
CA LYS A 16 -11.04 -6.48 -46.21
C LYS A 16 -11.83 -5.74 -45.14
N PHE A 17 -13.17 -5.83 -45.14
CA PHE A 17 -14.05 -5.24 -44.15
C PHE A 17 -13.84 -5.92 -42.80
N LEU A 18 -13.76 -7.24 -42.74
CA LEU A 18 -13.47 -8.01 -41.51
C LEU A 18 -12.09 -7.68 -40.93
N ILE A 19 -11.07 -7.58 -41.77
CA ILE A 19 -9.70 -7.25 -41.33
C ILE A 19 -9.66 -5.82 -40.75
N ASN A 20 -10.31 -4.85 -41.41
CA ASN A 20 -10.38 -3.50 -40.88
C ASN A 20 -11.22 -3.38 -39.60
N PHE A 21 -12.27 -4.17 -39.48
CA PHE A 21 -13.10 -4.24 -38.27
C PHE A 21 -12.32 -4.85 -37.09
N PHE A 22 -11.55 -5.91 -37.33
CA PHE A 22 -10.66 -6.52 -36.32
C PHE A 22 -9.51 -5.57 -35.92
N LEU A 23 -8.89 -4.88 -36.87
CA LEU A 23 -7.87 -3.88 -36.60
C LEU A 23 -8.43 -2.69 -35.80
N PHE A 24 -9.64 -2.23 -36.10
CA PHE A 24 -10.31 -1.18 -35.36
C PHE A 24 -10.69 -1.61 -33.93
N TRP A 25 -11.06 -2.87 -33.72
CA TRP A 25 -11.35 -3.43 -32.41
C TRP A 25 -10.08 -3.56 -31.54
N PHE A 26 -8.94 -3.88 -32.13
CA PHE A 26 -7.66 -3.96 -31.42
C PHE A 26 -7.14 -2.59 -30.93
N ILE A 27 -7.50 -1.50 -31.59
CA ILE A 27 -7.13 -0.13 -31.18
C ILE A 27 -7.89 0.32 -29.93
N PHE A 28 -9.04 -0.29 -29.63
CA PHE A 28 -9.85 -0.01 -28.44
C PHE A 28 -9.48 -0.88 -27.21
N LEU A 29 -8.43 -1.70 -27.26
CA LEU A 29 -7.81 -2.18 -26.05
C LEU A 29 -7.15 -0.99 -25.36
N SER A 30 -7.96 -0.25 -24.61
CA SER A 30 -7.52 0.84 -23.75
C SER A 30 -6.44 0.27 -22.81
N LEU A 31 -5.21 0.69 -23.02
CA LEU A 31 -4.15 0.54 -22.04
C LEU A 31 -4.60 1.29 -20.80
N SER A 32 -5.26 0.59 -19.89
CA SER A 32 -5.58 1.11 -18.57
C SER A 32 -4.27 1.21 -17.80
N PHE A 33 -3.63 2.37 -17.83
CA PHE A 33 -2.53 2.66 -16.92
C PHE A 33 -3.13 2.79 -15.52
N ALA A 34 -2.74 1.91 -14.62
CA ALA A 34 -3.05 2.07 -13.21
C ALA A 34 -2.30 3.33 -12.72
N GLU A 35 -3.04 4.27 -12.12
CA GLU A 35 -2.44 5.44 -11.49
C GLU A 35 -1.68 4.96 -10.23
N GLU A 36 -0.39 5.29 -10.11
CA GLU A 36 0.42 4.99 -8.94
C GLU A 36 0.82 6.30 -8.26
N ILE A 37 0.58 6.40 -6.96
CA ILE A 37 0.97 7.55 -6.14
C ILE A 37 2.04 7.10 -5.17
N ARG A 38 3.25 7.61 -5.33
CA ARG A 38 4.33 7.39 -4.38
C ARG A 38 4.11 8.24 -3.14
N VAL A 39 3.79 7.61 -2.01
CA VAL A 39 3.47 8.32 -0.78
C VAL A 39 4.73 8.85 -0.10
N PHE A 40 5.83 8.10 -0.10
CA PHE A 40 7.12 8.51 0.47
C PHE A 40 8.25 8.34 -0.53
N GLU A 41 9.09 9.38 -0.67
CA GLU A 41 10.28 9.37 -1.51
C GLU A 41 11.50 8.78 -0.80
N PHE A 42 11.46 8.69 0.52
CA PHE A 42 12.56 8.25 1.36
C PHE A 42 13.86 9.03 1.07
N SER A 43 13.77 10.35 1.06
CA SER A 43 14.91 11.24 0.92
C SER A 43 15.21 11.95 2.25
N GLU A 44 16.46 12.39 2.44
CA GLU A 44 16.87 13.18 3.61
C GLU A 44 16.08 14.49 3.70
N ASN A 45 15.82 15.14 2.57
CA ASN A 45 15.00 16.35 2.51
C ASN A 45 13.54 16.09 2.93
N GLU A 46 12.97 14.94 2.59
CA GLU A 46 11.63 14.56 3.07
C GLU A 46 11.66 14.25 4.57
N LEU A 47 12.63 13.44 5.02
CA LEU A 47 12.75 13.04 6.42
C LEU A 47 12.92 14.26 7.33
N SER A 48 13.70 15.26 6.93
CA SER A 48 13.92 16.50 7.70
C SER A 48 12.66 17.33 7.91
N LYS A 49 11.64 17.17 7.05
CA LYS A 49 10.35 17.88 7.12
C LYS A 49 9.28 17.11 7.92
N LEU A 50 9.54 15.84 8.24
CA LEU A 50 8.59 15.01 8.97
C LEU A 50 8.81 15.14 10.48
N GLU A 51 7.72 15.28 11.22
CA GLU A 51 7.77 15.28 12.68
C GLU A 51 7.83 13.85 13.23
N ILE A 52 8.85 13.57 14.04
CA ILE A 52 8.93 12.32 14.79
C ILE A 52 8.10 12.43 16.06
N ARG A 53 6.95 11.78 16.08
CA ARG A 53 6.01 11.78 17.23
C ARG A 53 6.21 10.54 18.08
N LYS A 54 6.65 10.74 19.33
CA LYS A 54 6.77 9.66 20.30
C LYS A 54 5.41 9.08 20.66
N VAL A 55 5.32 7.75 20.69
CA VAL A 55 4.11 7.05 21.15
C VAL A 55 3.97 7.25 22.66
N ARG A 56 2.73 7.44 23.13
CA ARG A 56 2.45 7.61 24.56
C ARG A 56 2.93 6.38 25.36
N GLY A 57 3.72 6.62 26.38
CA GLY A 57 4.32 5.57 27.22
C GLY A 57 5.69 5.07 26.75
N ALA A 58 6.13 5.39 25.56
CA ALA A 58 7.48 5.07 25.11
C ALA A 58 8.52 5.89 25.87
N LYS A 59 9.66 5.27 26.22
CA LYS A 59 10.77 5.96 26.91
C LYS A 59 11.49 6.89 25.96
N ASN A 60 11.82 6.41 24.76
CA ASN A 60 12.62 7.11 23.75
C ASN A 60 11.87 7.20 22.42
N LYS A 61 12.36 8.03 21.51
CA LYS A 61 11.96 8.04 20.11
C LYS A 61 12.78 7.00 19.34
N THR A 62 12.16 6.37 18.36
CA THR A 62 12.84 5.57 17.34
C THR A 62 13.80 6.45 16.54
N ILE A 63 14.95 5.93 16.18
CA ILE A 63 15.91 6.61 15.31
C ILE A 63 15.55 6.24 13.86
N TYR A 64 15.38 7.27 13.04
CA TYR A 64 15.07 7.11 11.62
C TYR A 64 16.22 7.69 10.79
N THR A 65 16.65 6.94 9.79
CA THR A 65 17.66 7.35 8.80
C THR A 65 17.25 6.89 7.42
N ILE A 66 17.78 7.52 6.39
CA ILE A 66 17.61 7.05 5.01
C ILE A 66 18.76 6.10 4.68
N GLY A 67 18.40 4.94 4.14
CA GLY A 67 19.34 4.00 3.52
C GLY A 67 19.08 3.90 2.03
N SER A 68 20.02 3.31 1.30
CA SER A 68 19.90 3.05 -0.13
C SER A 68 20.43 1.68 -0.47
N ASN A 69 19.81 1.00 -1.45
CA ASN A 69 20.25 -0.26 -2.02
C ASN A 69 19.90 -0.28 -3.53
N GLU A 70 20.07 -1.43 -4.17
CA GLU A 70 19.76 -1.63 -5.59
C GLU A 70 18.29 -1.34 -5.97
N ASN A 71 17.37 -1.47 -5.02
CA ASN A 71 15.95 -1.18 -5.22
C ASN A 71 15.57 0.28 -4.92
N GLY A 72 16.55 1.11 -4.57
CA GLY A 72 16.36 2.53 -4.27
C GLY A 72 16.47 2.87 -2.79
N ASN A 73 15.93 4.04 -2.41
CA ASN A 73 15.99 4.53 -1.04
C ASN A 73 14.91 3.88 -0.16
N PHE A 74 15.24 3.71 1.11
CA PHE A 74 14.33 3.20 2.13
C PHE A 74 14.51 3.92 3.47
N LEU A 75 13.46 3.91 4.29
CA LEU A 75 13.53 4.38 5.67
C LEU A 75 14.03 3.26 6.57
N LYS A 76 15.17 3.46 7.21
CA LYS A 76 15.67 2.59 8.28
C LYS A 76 15.17 3.09 9.63
N ALA A 77 14.58 2.21 10.43
CA ALA A 77 14.09 2.51 11.77
C ALA A 77 14.80 1.62 12.79
N ILE A 78 15.39 2.23 13.82
CA ILE A 78 16.02 1.52 14.93
C ILE A 78 15.25 1.85 16.20
N ALA A 79 14.59 0.85 16.78
CA ALA A 79 13.76 0.97 17.98
C ALA A 79 14.34 0.17 19.13
N GLU A 80 15.03 0.84 20.05
CA GLU A 80 15.56 0.23 21.28
C GLU A 80 14.87 0.88 22.49
N ASN A 81 13.99 0.11 23.16
CA ASN A 81 13.11 0.66 24.22
C ASN A 81 12.42 1.97 23.80
N SER A 82 12.03 2.05 22.54
CA SER A 82 11.53 3.26 21.92
C SER A 82 10.36 2.94 21.00
N ALA A 83 9.43 3.89 20.87
CA ALA A 83 8.39 3.84 19.87
C ALA A 83 8.05 5.25 19.41
N SER A 84 8.03 5.46 18.12
CA SER A 84 7.56 6.69 17.51
C SER A 84 7.04 6.43 16.10
N GLY A 85 6.34 7.39 15.52
CA GLY A 85 5.85 7.33 14.17
C GLY A 85 6.24 8.56 13.38
N LEU A 86 6.34 8.38 12.08
CA LEU A 86 6.43 9.43 11.07
C LEU A 86 5.14 9.42 10.27
N GLY A 87 4.69 10.57 9.81
CA GLY A 87 3.50 10.63 8.99
C GLY A 87 3.32 11.93 8.26
N LYS A 88 2.57 11.89 7.18
CA LYS A 88 2.11 13.06 6.44
C LYS A 88 0.67 12.88 5.97
N GLU A 89 0.02 13.98 5.65
CA GLU A 89 -1.30 13.96 5.04
C GLU A 89 -1.16 13.91 3.53
N VAL A 90 -1.94 13.04 2.91
CA VAL A 90 -2.02 12.91 1.46
C VAL A 90 -3.49 12.87 1.03
N LYS A 91 -3.79 13.46 -0.11
CA LYS A 91 -5.10 13.33 -0.75
C LYS A 91 -5.06 12.15 -1.70
N ILE A 92 -5.87 11.14 -1.44
CA ILE A 92 -5.95 9.92 -2.25
C ILE A 92 -7.39 9.69 -2.66
N ASP A 93 -7.62 9.45 -3.93
CA ASP A 93 -8.90 8.98 -4.47
C ASP A 93 -8.88 7.44 -4.52
N LEU A 94 -9.56 6.81 -3.58
CA LEU A 94 -9.62 5.35 -3.49
C LEU A 94 -10.37 4.68 -4.65
N ASN A 95 -11.09 5.43 -5.48
CA ASN A 95 -11.67 4.88 -6.69
C ASN A 95 -10.63 4.69 -7.79
N LYS A 96 -9.55 5.47 -7.76
CA LYS A 96 -8.43 5.38 -8.72
C LYS A 96 -7.28 4.54 -8.20
N THR A 97 -6.94 4.71 -6.91
CA THR A 97 -5.82 4.01 -6.26
C THR A 97 -6.29 3.27 -5.01
N PRO A 98 -7.05 2.15 -5.16
CA PRO A 98 -7.64 1.43 -4.04
C PRO A 98 -6.67 0.55 -3.27
N PHE A 99 -5.46 0.33 -3.79
CA PHE A 99 -4.46 -0.55 -3.19
C PHE A 99 -3.33 0.26 -2.54
N ILE A 100 -2.73 -0.30 -1.51
CA ILE A 100 -1.49 0.18 -0.90
C ILE A 100 -0.41 -0.89 -1.05
N ASN A 101 0.74 -0.51 -1.57
CA ASN A 101 1.93 -1.36 -1.65
C ASN A 101 2.89 -0.98 -0.51
N ILE A 102 3.24 -1.96 0.31
CA ILE A 102 4.17 -1.79 1.42
C ILE A 102 5.28 -2.81 1.26
N THR A 103 6.52 -2.34 1.13
CA THR A 103 7.71 -3.17 1.15
C THR A 103 8.46 -2.91 2.43
N TRP A 104 8.75 -3.94 3.20
CA TRP A 104 9.54 -3.87 4.41
C TRP A 104 10.48 -5.05 4.58
N LYS A 105 11.51 -4.84 5.36
CA LYS A 105 12.43 -5.87 5.86
C LYS A 105 12.52 -5.73 7.37
N ILE A 106 12.32 -6.82 8.09
CA ILE A 106 12.49 -6.87 9.53
C ILE A 106 13.80 -7.58 9.83
N GLU A 107 14.71 -6.92 10.52
CA GLU A 107 16.00 -7.49 10.93
C GLU A 107 15.92 -8.17 12.29
N ARG A 108 15.01 -7.68 13.14
CA ARG A 108 14.75 -8.27 14.46
C ARG A 108 13.27 -8.19 14.79
N ASP A 109 12.68 -9.33 15.04
CA ASP A 109 11.28 -9.43 15.43
C ASP A 109 11.11 -9.37 16.95
N LEU A 110 9.85 -9.16 17.39
CA LEU A 110 9.46 -9.13 18.79
C LEU A 110 9.05 -10.55 19.23
N VAL A 111 9.75 -11.10 20.23
CA VAL A 111 9.49 -12.46 20.69
C VAL A 111 8.75 -12.44 22.02
N GLY A 112 7.82 -13.39 22.21
CA GLY A 112 7.14 -13.63 23.49
C GLY A 112 6.04 -12.62 23.86
N ILE A 113 5.62 -11.76 22.94
CA ILE A 113 4.53 -10.80 23.17
C ILE A 113 3.18 -11.40 22.78
N LYS A 114 2.09 -10.90 23.42
CA LYS A 114 0.70 -11.25 23.09
C LYS A 114 0.05 -10.06 22.39
N GLU A 115 0.26 -9.96 21.08
CA GLU A 115 -0.13 -8.80 20.25
C GLU A 115 -1.61 -8.40 20.38
N ASN A 116 -2.50 -9.38 20.61
CA ASN A 116 -3.95 -9.14 20.73
C ASN A 116 -4.38 -8.62 22.11
N THR A 117 -3.44 -8.28 22.99
CA THR A 117 -3.71 -7.74 24.34
C THR A 117 -3.16 -6.32 24.48
N LYS A 118 -3.77 -5.50 25.34
CA LYS A 118 -3.27 -4.13 25.57
C LYS A 118 -1.81 -4.08 26.02
N LYS A 119 -1.36 -5.08 26.82
CA LYS A 119 -0.01 -5.14 27.35
C LYS A 119 1.03 -5.52 26.28
N GLY A 120 0.63 -6.38 25.34
CA GLY A 120 1.52 -6.89 24.31
C GLY A 120 1.23 -6.35 22.91
N HIS A 121 0.40 -5.31 22.78
CA HIS A 121 0.03 -4.73 21.48
C HIS A 121 1.20 -3.93 20.90
N ASP A 122 2.19 -4.67 20.48
CA ASP A 122 3.37 -4.15 19.80
C ASP A 122 3.71 -5.00 18.58
N PHE A 123 4.39 -4.40 17.61
CA PHE A 123 4.74 -5.02 16.33
C PHE A 123 6.10 -4.53 15.88
N ALA A 124 6.87 -5.40 15.23
CA ALA A 124 8.19 -5.03 14.71
C ALA A 124 8.12 -3.90 13.69
N ALA A 125 7.07 -3.89 12.86
CA ALA A 125 6.76 -2.76 11.99
C ALA A 125 5.25 -2.59 11.83
N ARG A 126 4.82 -1.34 11.62
CA ARG A 126 3.43 -1.01 11.32
C ARG A 126 3.29 0.22 10.44
N VAL A 127 2.30 0.20 9.57
CA VAL A 127 1.90 1.33 8.75
C VAL A 127 0.45 1.67 9.03
N PHE A 128 0.19 2.88 9.52
CA PHE A 128 -1.16 3.39 9.76
C PHE A 128 -1.69 4.12 8.54
N VAL A 129 -2.86 3.70 8.07
CA VAL A 129 -3.68 4.48 7.15
C VAL A 129 -4.86 5.04 7.93
N VAL A 130 -4.89 6.35 8.10
CA VAL A 130 -5.85 7.05 8.94
C VAL A 130 -6.80 7.89 8.10
N LYS A 131 -8.10 7.61 8.20
CA LYS A 131 -9.16 8.44 7.62
C LYS A 131 -9.66 9.42 8.69
N LYS A 132 -9.51 10.71 8.43
CA LYS A 132 -10.16 11.75 9.24
C LYS A 132 -11.67 11.71 9.01
N THR A 133 -12.44 11.51 10.06
CA THR A 133 -13.91 11.41 9.99
C THR A 133 -14.64 12.45 10.84
N GLY A 134 -13.91 13.38 11.44
CA GLY A 134 -14.44 14.46 12.25
C GLY A 134 -13.36 15.42 12.73
N THR A 135 -13.74 16.34 13.59
CA THR A 135 -12.88 17.44 14.06
C THR A 135 -11.86 17.00 15.12
N THR A 136 -12.08 15.87 15.77
CA THR A 136 -11.18 15.38 16.83
C THR A 136 -10.42 14.13 16.40
N PRO A 137 -9.20 13.89 16.88
CA PRO A 137 -8.45 12.65 16.63
C PRO A 137 -9.23 11.39 17.04
N LEU A 138 -10.09 11.48 18.06
CA LEU A 138 -10.91 10.36 18.55
C LEU A 138 -12.00 9.94 17.57
N SER A 139 -12.37 10.77 16.61
CA SER A 139 -13.34 10.43 15.57
C SER A 139 -12.73 9.64 14.42
N ASN A 140 -11.41 9.67 14.26
CA ASN A 140 -10.72 9.04 13.14
C ASN A 140 -10.90 7.53 13.13
N ARG A 141 -10.86 6.95 11.92
CA ARG A 141 -10.79 5.51 11.69
C ARG A 141 -9.43 5.17 11.10
N ALA A 142 -8.88 4.03 11.47
CA ALA A 142 -7.58 3.60 10.99
C ALA A 142 -7.55 2.11 10.61
N ILE A 143 -6.74 1.79 9.63
CA ILE A 143 -6.23 0.45 9.41
C ILE A 143 -4.74 0.49 9.76
N ASN A 144 -4.33 -0.42 10.59
CA ASN A 144 -2.96 -0.60 11.02
C ASN A 144 -2.42 -1.87 10.36
N TYR A 145 -1.70 -1.72 9.28
CA TYR A 145 -1.01 -2.84 8.62
C TYR A 145 0.23 -3.20 9.43
N VAL A 146 0.35 -4.46 9.82
CA VAL A 146 1.38 -4.91 10.77
C VAL A 146 2.21 -6.06 10.24
N PHE A 147 3.48 -6.09 10.64
CA PHE A 147 4.30 -7.29 10.67
C PHE A 147 4.10 -7.96 12.03
N SER A 148 3.57 -9.18 12.04
CA SER A 148 3.16 -9.88 13.26
C SER A 148 4.09 -11.04 13.56
N SER A 149 4.47 -11.18 14.82
CA SER A 149 5.25 -12.31 15.32
C SER A 149 4.39 -13.54 15.66
N ASN A 150 3.07 -13.37 15.82
CA ASN A 150 2.21 -14.42 16.39
C ASN A 150 0.96 -14.73 15.57
N ASN A 151 0.57 -13.88 14.63
CA ASN A 151 -0.66 -14.04 13.87
C ASN A 151 -0.37 -14.34 12.41
N LYS A 152 -1.20 -15.15 11.79
CA LYS A 152 -1.06 -15.54 10.37
C LYS A 152 -1.36 -14.35 9.44
N ILE A 153 -0.72 -14.34 8.27
CA ILE A 153 -1.02 -13.40 7.19
C ILE A 153 -2.52 -13.43 6.89
N GLY A 154 -3.10 -12.25 6.71
CA GLY A 154 -4.52 -12.08 6.47
C GLY A 154 -5.38 -11.94 7.72
N PHE A 155 -4.86 -12.30 8.92
CA PHE A 155 -5.59 -12.11 10.16
C PHE A 155 -5.95 -10.62 10.36
N SER A 156 -7.14 -10.38 10.90
CA SER A 156 -7.62 -9.04 11.22
C SER A 156 -8.34 -9.04 12.55
N SER A 157 -8.05 -8.06 13.40
CA SER A 157 -8.74 -7.87 14.67
C SER A 157 -8.90 -6.38 15.00
N PRO A 158 -9.92 -5.99 15.76
CA PRO A 158 -9.95 -4.66 16.33
C PRO A 158 -8.75 -4.45 17.26
N SER A 159 -8.18 -3.24 17.24
CA SER A 159 -7.15 -2.87 18.20
C SER A 159 -7.67 -3.00 19.63
N PRO A 160 -6.86 -3.53 20.56
CA PRO A 160 -7.25 -3.63 21.99
C PRO A 160 -7.55 -2.27 22.65
N TYR A 161 -7.15 -1.16 22.02
CA TYR A 161 -7.36 0.19 22.52
C TYR A 161 -8.62 0.86 21.99
N THR A 162 -9.06 0.50 20.76
CA THR A 162 -10.24 1.11 20.14
C THR A 162 -10.80 0.28 18.99
N LYS A 163 -12.12 0.16 18.93
CA LYS A 163 -12.81 -0.49 17.80
C LYS A 163 -12.74 0.32 16.49
N LYS A 164 -12.25 1.55 16.53
CA LYS A 164 -12.10 2.42 15.35
C LYS A 164 -10.79 2.16 14.60
N SER A 165 -9.90 1.36 15.14
CA SER A 165 -8.67 0.89 14.51
C SER A 165 -8.71 -0.62 14.35
N ILE A 166 -8.33 -1.10 13.18
CA ILE A 166 -8.25 -2.52 12.86
C ILE A 166 -6.79 -2.83 12.56
N ASP A 167 -6.26 -3.86 13.21
CA ASP A 167 -4.96 -4.42 12.90
C ASP A 167 -5.12 -5.47 11.80
N LYS A 168 -4.32 -5.36 10.74
CA LYS A 168 -4.32 -6.27 9.60
C LYS A 168 -2.92 -6.80 9.37
N VAL A 169 -2.75 -8.10 9.52
CA VAL A 169 -1.45 -8.75 9.31
C VAL A 169 -1.16 -8.88 7.81
N LEU A 170 -0.08 -8.24 7.37
CA LEU A 170 0.41 -8.34 5.99
C LEU A 170 1.61 -9.28 5.86
N ALA A 171 2.42 -9.39 6.90
CA ALA A 171 3.59 -10.27 6.94
C ALA A 171 3.82 -10.81 8.34
N THR A 172 4.55 -11.92 8.42
CA THR A 172 4.93 -12.60 9.65
C THR A 172 6.32 -13.22 9.49
N THR A 173 6.93 -13.61 10.60
CA THR A 173 8.16 -14.41 10.63
C THR A 173 7.97 -15.79 10.01
#